data_33c1f42cb4ff91e4656c18e4fd3e01aa
#
_entry.id   33c1f42cb4ff91e4656c18e4fd3e01aa
#
_cell.length_a   1.000
_cell.length_b   1.000
_cell.length_c   1.000
_cell.angle_alpha   90.00
_cell.angle_beta   90.00
_cell.angle_gamma   90.00
#
_symmetry.space_group_name_H-M   'P 1'
#
loop_
_entity.id
_entity.type
_entity.pdbx_description
1 polymer ?
#
loop_
_entity_poly.entity_id
_entity_poly.type
_entity_poly.pdbx_seq_one_letter_code
_entity_poly.pdbx_strand_id
1 'polypeptide(L)'
;MKKLISHILIALTGMLAVSCNAWLDVTPENAIADDDLFSTGFGYRNALNGIYTNLASDELYGKQLSWGFLSAISQQYNQKAGTISPMYADASELIYNTVDTEPVVTAIWEKGYKVIANLNKLIENIRPTDISLFEYGEEEKNLIYAEALSLRAMMHFDLLRLFAPATATNPSGAYLPYRDKYEAAVVEKCTVTDFIEKVLKDLLEAEDILRKFDTEYHPEAMYASQMYEPTPEWNARYRFNSGSYIDDMGAFFWYRGIRFNYLALLGLKARVCIYAGPAYYKNAETAAKELYNTYYQQKRWIGFTEGENITCNLNSRYTKVSHDILFGLYKKQLATDYEQAVWGSSSSSSTTRLPLANIPSLFASDNTGVYTDYRLTYLIGTTNETQSKYYTLKYNPCLLYTSPSPRD
;
A
#
# COMPACT_ATOMS: atom_id res chain seq x y z
N MET A 1 72.89 -16.20 -6.75
CA MET A 1 72.06 -15.02 -6.42
C MET A 1 70.80 -14.88 -7.26
N LYS A 2 70.82 -14.86 -8.61
CA LYS A 2 69.61 -14.67 -9.45
C LYS A 2 68.50 -15.70 -9.21
N LYS A 3 68.83 -16.99 -8.98
CA LYS A 3 67.84 -18.04 -8.71
C LYS A 3 67.18 -17.89 -7.34
N LEU A 4 67.91 -17.40 -6.31
CA LEU A 4 67.35 -17.19 -4.98
C LEU A 4 66.39 -16.03 -4.95
N ILE A 5 66.67 -14.93 -5.68
CA ILE A 5 65.83 -13.75 -5.83
C ILE A 5 64.52 -14.13 -6.55
N SER A 6 64.60 -15.02 -7.57
CA SER A 6 63.43 -15.49 -8.30
C SER A 6 62.47 -16.34 -7.40
N HIS A 7 62.99 -17.17 -6.51
CA HIS A 7 62.19 -17.95 -5.59
C HIS A 7 61.56 -17.09 -4.49
N ILE A 8 62.27 -16.06 -4.02
CA ILE A 8 61.72 -15.09 -3.06
C ILE A 8 60.59 -14.23 -3.69
N LEU A 9 60.76 -13.84 -4.96
CA LEU A 9 59.74 -13.08 -5.70
C LEU A 9 58.45 -13.92 -5.92
N ILE A 10 58.62 -15.20 -6.26
CA ILE A 10 57.47 -16.15 -6.44
C ILE A 10 56.77 -16.42 -5.11
N ALA A 11 57.48 -16.54 -3.99
CA ALA A 11 56.92 -16.70 -2.66
C ALA A 11 56.16 -15.44 -2.20
N LEU A 12 56.67 -14.23 -2.51
CA LEU A 12 56.04 -12.96 -2.20
C LEU A 12 54.75 -12.74 -3.00
N THR A 13 54.75 -13.14 -4.29
CA THR A 13 53.55 -13.09 -5.15
C THR A 13 52.49 -14.09 -4.72
N GLY A 14 52.88 -15.25 -4.19
CA GLY A 14 51.95 -16.25 -3.63
C GLY A 14 51.28 -15.80 -2.33
N MET A 15 51.95 -15.00 -1.50
CA MET A 15 51.35 -14.43 -0.28
C MET A 15 50.39 -13.28 -0.52
N LEU A 16 50.47 -12.62 -1.67
CA LEU A 16 49.50 -11.56 -2.06
C LEU A 16 48.20 -12.11 -2.65
N ALA A 17 48.13 -13.40 -2.98
CA ALA A 17 46.94 -14.04 -3.51
C ALA A 17 45.99 -14.57 -2.41
N VAL A 18 46.40 -14.54 -1.14
CA VAL A 18 45.52 -14.82 0.02
C VAL A 18 44.95 -13.49 0.50
N SER A 19 44.38 -12.70 -0.39
CA SER A 19 43.70 -11.48 -0.08
C SER A 19 42.34 -11.81 0.49
N CYS A 20 42.16 -11.50 1.74
CA CYS A 20 41.02 -11.44 2.57
C CYS A 20 39.70 -11.26 1.84
N ASN A 21 38.95 -12.31 1.60
CA ASN A 21 37.51 -12.24 1.35
C ASN A 21 36.76 -11.67 2.57
N ALA A 22 37.33 -11.76 3.77
CA ALA A 22 36.74 -11.25 5.02
C ALA A 22 36.68 -9.71 5.12
N TRP A 23 37.40 -8.94 4.28
CA TRP A 23 37.32 -7.47 4.31
C TRP A 23 36.22 -6.91 3.38
N LEU A 24 35.63 -7.73 2.54
CA LEU A 24 34.48 -7.37 1.68
C LEU A 24 33.13 -7.71 2.34
N ASP A 25 33.11 -8.48 3.39
CA ASP A 25 31.92 -8.76 4.22
C ASP A 25 31.74 -7.72 5.31
N VAL A 26 31.68 -6.45 4.93
CA VAL A 26 31.16 -5.40 5.83
C VAL A 26 29.65 -5.48 5.83
N THR A 27 29.09 -6.36 6.66
CA THR A 27 27.69 -6.23 7.04
C THR A 27 27.56 -4.88 7.78
N PRO A 28 26.68 -3.97 7.33
CA PRO A 28 26.41 -2.75 8.07
C PRO A 28 26.06 -3.12 9.52
N GLU A 29 26.61 -2.43 10.52
CA GLU A 29 26.40 -2.72 11.95
C GLU A 29 24.92 -2.83 12.39
N ASN A 30 23.99 -2.40 11.53
CA ASN A 30 22.54 -2.47 11.74
C ASN A 30 21.81 -3.41 10.77
N ALA A 31 22.51 -4.20 9.95
CA ALA A 31 21.86 -5.19 9.09
C ALA A 31 21.81 -6.53 9.84
N ILE A 32 20.61 -6.96 10.19
CA ILE A 32 20.38 -8.33 10.65
C ILE A 32 20.73 -9.26 9.48
N ALA A 33 21.66 -10.19 9.69
CA ALA A 33 21.96 -11.19 8.68
C ALA A 33 20.68 -11.98 8.32
N ASP A 34 20.53 -12.35 7.07
CA ASP A 34 19.31 -13.00 6.59
C ASP A 34 18.98 -14.27 7.35
N ASP A 35 20.01 -15.07 7.70
CA ASP A 35 19.86 -16.29 8.47
C ASP A 35 19.37 -16.02 9.90
N ASP A 36 19.77 -14.91 10.49
CA ASP A 36 19.31 -14.48 11.81
C ASP A 36 17.86 -13.97 11.77
N LEU A 37 17.47 -13.24 10.71
CA LEU A 37 16.12 -12.69 10.58
C LEU A 37 15.06 -13.81 10.54
N PHE A 38 15.31 -14.87 9.80
CA PHE A 38 14.36 -15.99 9.64
C PHE A 38 14.59 -17.15 10.60
N SER A 39 15.41 -16.95 11.64
CA SER A 39 15.65 -17.97 12.69
C SER A 39 14.56 -18.04 13.76
N THR A 40 13.66 -17.06 13.83
CA THR A 40 12.58 -16.97 14.84
C THR A 40 11.26 -16.50 14.24
N GLY A 41 10.13 -16.88 14.85
CA GLY A 41 8.81 -16.37 14.46
C GLY A 41 8.72 -14.84 14.54
N PHE A 42 9.39 -14.24 15.55
CA PHE A 42 9.51 -12.78 15.67
C PHE A 42 10.22 -12.15 14.46
N GLY A 43 11.22 -12.79 13.90
CA GLY A 43 11.90 -12.34 12.69
C GLY A 43 10.98 -12.30 11.48
N TYR A 44 10.09 -13.30 11.31
CA TYR A 44 9.05 -13.28 10.26
C TYR A 44 8.05 -12.13 10.44
N ARG A 45 7.62 -11.83 11.69
CA ARG A 45 6.79 -10.67 12.00
C ARG A 45 7.48 -9.37 11.61
N ASN A 46 8.76 -9.24 11.94
CA ASN A 46 9.55 -8.05 11.61
C ASN A 46 9.74 -7.88 10.10
N ALA A 47 10.00 -8.97 9.38
CA ALA A 47 10.10 -8.95 7.92
C ALA A 47 8.80 -8.43 7.28
N LEU A 48 7.65 -8.95 7.70
CA LEU A 48 6.35 -8.50 7.20
C LEU A 48 6.07 -7.02 7.56
N ASN A 49 6.36 -6.60 8.80
CA ASN A 49 6.20 -5.21 9.22
C ASN A 49 7.14 -4.26 8.44
N GLY A 50 8.36 -4.70 8.14
CA GLY A 50 9.30 -3.99 7.27
C GLY A 50 8.75 -3.81 5.85
N ILE A 51 8.05 -4.81 5.32
CA ILE A 51 7.37 -4.74 4.02
C ILE A 51 6.24 -3.69 4.06
N TYR A 52 5.38 -3.69 5.09
CA TYR A 52 4.37 -2.66 5.27
C TYR A 52 4.96 -1.25 5.34
N THR A 53 6.07 -1.09 6.05
CA THR A 53 6.80 0.18 6.14
C THR A 53 7.33 0.62 4.78
N ASN A 54 7.88 -0.31 3.98
CA ASN A 54 8.36 -0.02 2.64
C ASN A 54 7.21 0.34 1.68
N LEU A 55 6.06 -0.31 1.77
CA LEU A 55 4.85 0.06 1.02
C LEU A 55 4.37 1.47 1.38
N ALA A 56 4.49 1.88 2.65
CA ALA A 56 4.13 3.22 3.11
C ALA A 56 5.19 4.30 2.81
N SER A 57 6.26 3.99 2.08
CA SER A 57 7.29 4.96 1.70
C SER A 57 6.79 5.98 0.68
N ASP A 58 7.52 7.08 0.52
CA ASP A 58 7.16 8.17 -0.38
C ASP A 58 7.14 7.75 -1.85
N GLU A 59 8.02 6.86 -2.23
CA GLU A 59 8.09 6.35 -3.59
C GLU A 59 6.85 5.53 -3.98
N LEU A 60 6.15 4.97 -2.97
CA LEU A 60 4.96 4.17 -3.16
C LEU A 60 3.70 4.84 -2.57
N TYR A 61 2.97 4.14 -1.69
CA TYR A 61 1.66 4.59 -1.22
C TYR A 61 1.70 5.73 -0.21
N GLY A 62 2.88 6.01 0.38
CA GLY A 62 3.05 7.16 1.27
C GLY A 62 2.94 8.51 0.55
N LYS A 63 3.16 8.54 -0.78
CA LYS A 63 3.03 9.75 -1.60
C LYS A 63 2.72 9.45 -3.05
N GLN A 64 3.64 8.80 -3.81
CA GLN A 64 3.55 8.77 -5.27
C GLN A 64 2.36 7.95 -5.79
N LEU A 65 2.02 6.83 -5.16
CA LEU A 65 0.87 5.98 -5.52
C LEU A 65 -0.43 6.35 -4.78
N SER A 66 -0.47 7.53 -4.16
CA SER A 66 -1.66 8.08 -3.52
C SER A 66 -1.94 9.50 -4.01
N TRP A 67 -1.52 10.51 -3.26
CA TRP A 67 -1.75 11.91 -3.59
C TRP A 67 -0.65 12.57 -4.44
N GLY A 68 0.42 11.86 -4.75
CA GLY A 68 1.53 12.34 -5.56
C GLY A 68 1.33 12.13 -7.07
N PHE A 69 2.26 11.38 -7.68
CA PHE A 69 2.31 11.12 -9.12
C PHE A 69 1.01 10.49 -9.67
N LEU A 70 0.42 9.51 -8.94
CA LEU A 70 -0.82 8.86 -9.38
C LEU A 70 -1.99 9.84 -9.49
N SER A 71 -2.12 10.80 -8.56
CA SER A 71 -3.14 11.84 -8.64
C SER A 71 -2.88 12.82 -9.80
N ALA A 72 -1.61 13.09 -10.13
CA ALA A 72 -1.26 13.92 -11.27
C ALA A 72 -1.63 13.26 -12.60
N ILE A 73 -1.20 12.00 -12.83
CA ILE A 73 -1.55 11.28 -14.09
C ILE A 73 -3.06 11.00 -14.23
N SER A 74 -3.79 10.97 -13.11
CA SER A 74 -5.25 10.92 -13.10
C SER A 74 -5.91 12.28 -13.37
N GLN A 75 -5.12 13.30 -13.65
CA GLN A 75 -5.57 14.67 -13.95
C GLN A 75 -6.40 15.30 -12.82
N GLN A 76 -6.13 14.92 -11.58
CA GLN A 76 -6.80 15.50 -10.42
C GLN A 76 -6.28 16.92 -10.11
N TYR A 77 -5.06 17.25 -10.52
CA TYR A 77 -4.44 18.55 -10.29
C TYR A 77 -4.61 19.49 -11.48
N ASN A 78 -4.75 20.78 -11.19
CA ASN A 78 -4.80 21.82 -12.20
C ASN A 78 -3.39 22.19 -12.67
N GLN A 79 -2.95 21.57 -13.75
CA GLN A 79 -1.64 21.73 -14.36
C GLN A 79 -1.36 23.19 -14.83
N LYS A 80 -2.39 23.99 -15.09
CA LYS A 80 -2.28 25.37 -15.53
C LYS A 80 -2.12 26.36 -14.37
N ALA A 81 -2.24 25.89 -13.12
CA ALA A 81 -2.01 26.75 -11.98
C ALA A 81 -0.51 27.02 -11.83
N GLY A 82 -0.11 28.30 -11.87
CA GLY A 82 1.29 28.71 -11.79
C GLY A 82 2.01 28.36 -10.47
N THR A 83 1.32 27.71 -9.55
CA THR A 83 1.86 27.25 -8.24
C THR A 83 2.15 25.77 -8.17
N ILE A 84 1.74 24.99 -9.18
CA ILE A 84 2.02 23.55 -9.22
C ILE A 84 3.49 23.31 -9.56
N SER A 85 4.10 22.27 -8.97
CA SER A 85 5.48 21.94 -9.31
C SER A 85 5.59 21.36 -10.72
N PRO A 86 6.74 21.54 -11.42
CA PRO A 86 6.96 21.00 -12.76
C PRO A 86 6.64 19.49 -12.86
N MET A 87 7.07 18.69 -11.88
CA MET A 87 6.81 17.25 -11.86
C MET A 87 5.32 16.92 -11.96
N TYR A 88 4.46 17.60 -11.19
CA TYR A 88 3.02 17.35 -11.25
C TYR A 88 2.38 17.91 -12.51
N ALA A 89 2.88 19.03 -13.05
CA ALA A 89 2.42 19.59 -14.31
C ALA A 89 2.70 18.61 -15.46
N ASP A 90 3.96 18.20 -15.61
CA ASP A 90 4.39 17.25 -16.64
C ASP A 90 3.65 15.90 -16.53
N ALA A 91 3.54 15.36 -15.31
CA ALA A 91 2.80 14.13 -15.08
C ALA A 91 1.32 14.24 -15.46
N SER A 92 0.67 15.39 -15.20
CA SER A 92 -0.72 15.65 -15.60
C SER A 92 -0.89 15.76 -17.12
N GLU A 93 0.16 16.17 -17.83
CA GLU A 93 0.22 16.18 -19.29
C GLU A 93 0.69 14.83 -19.89
N LEU A 94 0.91 13.81 -19.03
CA LEU A 94 1.40 12.48 -19.40
C LEU A 94 2.80 12.49 -20.01
N ILE A 95 3.64 13.45 -19.61
CA ILE A 95 5.04 13.58 -20.02
C ILE A 95 5.92 12.94 -18.93
N TYR A 96 6.58 11.83 -19.25
CA TYR A 96 7.29 11.02 -18.26
C TYR A 96 8.82 11.02 -18.37
N ASN A 97 9.36 11.68 -19.38
CA ASN A 97 10.80 11.68 -19.73
C ASN A 97 11.49 13.01 -19.47
N THR A 98 10.96 13.82 -18.56
CA THR A 98 11.60 15.06 -18.13
C THR A 98 12.52 14.83 -16.93
N VAL A 99 13.39 15.80 -16.68
CA VAL A 99 14.26 15.82 -15.49
C VAL A 99 13.46 15.76 -14.16
N ASP A 100 12.20 16.17 -14.17
CA ASP A 100 11.33 16.21 -13.01
C ASP A 100 10.51 14.91 -12.83
N THR A 101 10.09 14.26 -13.92
CA THR A 101 9.21 13.08 -13.87
C THR A 101 9.97 11.75 -13.94
N GLU A 102 11.02 11.64 -14.75
CA GLU A 102 11.78 10.40 -14.94
C GLU A 102 12.31 9.79 -13.63
N PRO A 103 12.89 10.59 -12.69
CA PRO A 103 13.35 10.06 -11.40
C PRO A 103 12.22 9.47 -10.56
N VAL A 104 11.02 10.07 -10.61
CA VAL A 104 9.85 9.60 -9.87
C VAL A 104 9.35 8.26 -10.44
N VAL A 105 9.23 8.17 -11.77
CA VAL A 105 8.82 6.94 -12.45
C VAL A 105 9.80 5.81 -12.16
N THR A 106 11.11 6.08 -12.25
CA THR A 106 12.17 5.14 -11.92
C THR A 106 12.10 4.68 -10.47
N ALA A 107 11.94 5.60 -9.52
CA ALA A 107 11.84 5.29 -8.10
C ALA A 107 10.63 4.41 -7.76
N ILE A 108 9.47 4.65 -8.40
CA ILE A 108 8.28 3.79 -8.24
C ILE A 108 8.59 2.37 -8.72
N TRP A 109 9.21 2.21 -9.88
CA TRP A 109 9.58 0.91 -10.45
C TRP A 109 10.56 0.16 -9.53
N GLU A 110 11.68 0.78 -9.20
CA GLU A 110 12.72 0.16 -8.38
C GLU A 110 12.21 -0.22 -6.99
N LYS A 111 11.50 0.71 -6.33
CA LYS A 111 10.96 0.46 -4.99
C LYS A 111 9.88 -0.61 -5.01
N GLY A 112 9.02 -0.61 -6.02
CA GLY A 112 7.98 -1.64 -6.21
C GLY A 112 8.59 -3.03 -6.33
N TYR A 113 9.58 -3.22 -7.22
CA TYR A 113 10.26 -4.51 -7.36
C TYR A 113 11.14 -4.86 -6.15
N LYS A 114 11.68 -3.90 -5.42
CA LYS A 114 12.37 -4.16 -4.15
C LYS A 114 11.41 -4.72 -3.09
N VAL A 115 10.20 -4.18 -3.00
CA VAL A 115 9.15 -4.72 -2.11
C VAL A 115 8.77 -6.14 -2.53
N ILE A 116 8.59 -6.39 -3.84
CA ILE A 116 8.31 -7.73 -4.36
C ILE A 116 9.45 -8.72 -4.03
N ALA A 117 10.71 -8.30 -4.15
CA ALA A 117 11.85 -9.15 -3.78
C ALA A 117 11.82 -9.51 -2.28
N ASN A 118 11.54 -8.55 -1.39
CA ASN A 118 11.40 -8.81 0.04
C ASN A 118 10.22 -9.75 0.35
N LEU A 119 9.11 -9.60 -0.36
CA LEU A 119 7.96 -10.49 -0.27
C LEU A 119 8.32 -11.92 -0.70
N ASN A 120 9.02 -12.07 -1.83
CA ASN A 120 9.47 -13.37 -2.30
C ASN A 120 10.40 -14.04 -1.29
N LYS A 121 11.34 -13.27 -0.73
CA LYS A 121 12.24 -13.77 0.31
C LYS A 121 11.47 -14.28 1.53
N LEU A 122 10.49 -13.51 2.02
CA LEU A 122 9.63 -13.91 3.13
C LEU A 122 8.84 -15.19 2.78
N ILE A 123 8.21 -15.25 1.60
CA ILE A 123 7.41 -16.37 1.12
C ILE A 123 8.24 -17.65 0.99
N GLU A 124 9.44 -17.57 0.43
CA GLU A 124 10.33 -18.72 0.25
C GLU A 124 10.82 -19.28 1.60
N ASN A 125 11.16 -18.40 2.54
CA ASN A 125 11.61 -18.83 3.85
C ASN A 125 10.48 -19.40 4.71
N ILE A 126 9.28 -18.81 4.70
CA ILE A 126 8.21 -19.25 5.58
C ILE A 126 7.60 -20.61 5.17
N ARG A 127 7.57 -20.94 3.87
CA ARG A 127 6.98 -22.19 3.38
C ARG A 127 7.54 -23.44 4.05
N PRO A 128 8.86 -23.70 4.03
CA PRO A 128 9.46 -24.91 4.61
C PRO A 128 9.60 -24.85 6.13
N THR A 129 9.40 -23.69 6.77
CA THR A 129 9.69 -23.48 8.19
C THR A 129 8.73 -24.27 9.07
N ASP A 130 9.26 -24.89 10.13
CA ASP A 130 8.48 -25.62 11.11
C ASP A 130 7.56 -24.69 11.90
N ILE A 131 6.33 -25.15 12.16
CA ILE A 131 5.30 -24.38 12.89
C ILE A 131 5.70 -24.08 14.33
N SER A 132 6.55 -24.92 14.94
CA SER A 132 7.03 -24.73 16.31
C SER A 132 7.87 -23.46 16.50
N LEU A 133 8.33 -22.86 15.40
CA LEU A 133 9.07 -21.60 15.44
C LEU A 133 8.14 -20.42 15.75
N PHE A 134 6.85 -20.55 15.52
CA PHE A 134 5.86 -19.51 15.70
C PHE A 134 5.14 -19.63 17.04
N GLU A 135 5.03 -18.54 17.77
CA GLU A 135 4.40 -18.48 19.10
C GLU A 135 2.94 -18.98 19.07
N TYR A 136 2.21 -18.63 17.99
CA TYR A 136 0.83 -19.07 17.78
C TYR A 136 0.72 -20.13 16.67
N GLY A 137 1.78 -20.91 16.48
CA GLY A 137 1.80 -22.09 15.63
C GLY A 137 1.39 -21.83 14.18
N GLU A 138 0.51 -22.70 13.69
CA GLU A 138 0.10 -22.71 12.29
C GLU A 138 -0.68 -21.45 11.88
N GLU A 139 -1.50 -20.91 12.76
CA GLU A 139 -2.32 -19.74 12.47
C GLU A 139 -1.46 -18.51 12.18
N GLU A 140 -0.43 -18.29 12.99
CA GLU A 140 0.51 -17.18 12.78
C GLU A 140 1.32 -17.36 11.49
N LYS A 141 1.89 -18.57 11.29
CA LYS A 141 2.64 -18.89 10.08
C LYS A 141 1.82 -18.64 8.84
N ASN A 142 0.61 -19.19 8.79
CA ASN A 142 -0.28 -19.11 7.65
C ASN A 142 -0.76 -17.66 7.42
N LEU A 143 -1.04 -16.90 8.47
CA LEU A 143 -1.43 -15.49 8.34
C LEU A 143 -0.31 -14.65 7.69
N ILE A 144 0.93 -14.77 8.19
CA ILE A 144 2.09 -14.06 7.62
C ILE A 144 2.27 -14.42 6.15
N TYR A 145 2.15 -15.70 5.82
CA TYR A 145 2.25 -16.20 4.45
C TYR A 145 1.17 -15.63 3.53
N ALA A 146 -0.09 -15.65 3.95
CA ALA A 146 -1.21 -15.18 3.15
C ALA A 146 -1.19 -13.65 2.98
N GLU A 147 -0.80 -12.89 4.01
CA GLU A 147 -0.58 -11.45 3.86
C GLU A 147 0.54 -11.16 2.85
N ALA A 148 1.65 -11.90 2.90
CA ALA A 148 2.76 -11.72 1.96
C ALA A 148 2.35 -12.00 0.50
N LEU A 149 1.61 -13.08 0.24
CA LEU A 149 1.06 -13.38 -1.09
C LEU A 149 0.13 -12.27 -1.59
N SER A 150 -0.75 -11.81 -0.73
CA SER A 150 -1.73 -10.77 -1.07
C SER A 150 -1.07 -9.43 -1.38
N LEU A 151 -0.06 -9.04 -0.59
CA LEU A 151 0.73 -7.83 -0.83
C LEU A 151 1.57 -7.94 -2.10
N ARG A 152 2.09 -9.14 -2.43
CA ARG A 152 2.79 -9.40 -3.70
C ARG A 152 1.86 -9.24 -4.89
N ALA A 153 0.68 -9.81 -4.81
CA ALA A 153 -0.37 -9.65 -5.83
C ALA A 153 -0.75 -8.18 -6.03
N MET A 154 -0.96 -7.43 -4.93
CA MET A 154 -1.30 -6.01 -4.98
C MET A 154 -0.20 -5.18 -5.65
N MET A 155 1.06 -5.36 -5.25
CA MET A 155 2.17 -4.57 -5.80
C MET A 155 2.40 -4.89 -7.28
N HIS A 156 2.37 -6.16 -7.68
CA HIS A 156 2.44 -6.55 -9.08
C HIS A 156 1.29 -5.95 -9.90
N PHE A 157 0.06 -6.01 -9.39
CA PHE A 157 -1.10 -5.48 -10.10
C PHE A 157 -0.99 -3.96 -10.30
N ASP A 158 -0.53 -3.21 -9.30
CA ASP A 158 -0.37 -1.76 -9.44
C ASP A 158 0.79 -1.40 -10.38
N LEU A 159 1.89 -2.17 -10.39
CA LEU A 159 2.95 -2.01 -11.40
C LEU A 159 2.43 -2.32 -12.82
N LEU A 160 1.63 -3.38 -12.99
CA LEU A 160 1.03 -3.70 -14.28
C LEU A 160 0.20 -2.52 -14.80
N ARG A 161 -0.64 -1.94 -13.96
CA ARG A 161 -1.51 -0.82 -14.34
C ARG A 161 -0.76 0.46 -14.70
N LEU A 162 0.42 0.65 -14.13
CA LEU A 162 1.25 1.83 -14.37
C LEU A 162 2.13 1.67 -15.61
N PHE A 163 2.65 0.47 -15.87
CA PHE A 163 3.72 0.25 -16.85
C PHE A 163 3.32 -0.63 -18.04
N ALA A 164 2.06 -1.02 -18.14
CA ALA A 164 1.52 -1.74 -19.28
C ALA A 164 0.23 -1.10 -19.81
N PRO A 165 -0.09 -1.27 -21.09
CA PRO A 165 -1.42 -0.94 -21.60
C PRO A 165 -2.50 -1.74 -20.88
N ALA A 166 -3.73 -1.19 -20.82
CA ALA A 166 -4.86 -1.89 -20.26
C ALA A 166 -5.11 -3.22 -21.01
N THR A 167 -5.62 -4.22 -20.30
CA THR A 167 -5.95 -5.53 -20.86
C THR A 167 -6.83 -5.44 -22.11
N ALA A 168 -7.80 -4.52 -22.11
CA ALA A 168 -8.67 -4.27 -23.26
C ALA A 168 -7.92 -3.76 -24.50
N THR A 169 -6.72 -3.17 -24.34
CA THR A 169 -5.92 -2.59 -25.42
C THR A 169 -4.97 -3.61 -26.03
N ASN A 170 -4.22 -4.34 -25.21
CA ASN A 170 -3.25 -5.34 -25.67
C ASN A 170 -3.01 -6.44 -24.63
N PRO A 171 -3.89 -7.46 -24.56
CA PRO A 171 -3.79 -8.55 -23.59
C PRO A 171 -2.59 -9.48 -23.83
N SER A 172 -2.14 -9.61 -25.07
CA SER A 172 -1.03 -10.50 -25.47
C SER A 172 0.34 -9.82 -25.47
N GLY A 173 0.41 -8.51 -25.24
CA GLY A 173 1.69 -7.80 -25.16
C GLY A 173 2.44 -8.15 -23.86
N ALA A 174 3.77 -8.30 -23.96
CA ALA A 174 4.65 -8.60 -22.83
C ALA A 174 5.42 -7.35 -22.41
N TYR A 175 5.13 -6.83 -21.23
CA TYR A 175 5.67 -5.53 -20.77
C TYR A 175 6.50 -5.63 -19.50
N LEU A 176 6.09 -6.45 -18.53
CA LEU A 176 6.72 -6.57 -17.22
C LEU A 176 7.05 -8.03 -16.90
N PRO A 177 8.15 -8.29 -16.14
CA PRO A 177 8.38 -9.59 -15.55
C PRO A 177 7.49 -9.78 -14.31
N TYR A 178 6.85 -10.94 -14.17
CA TYR A 178 6.25 -11.35 -12.90
C TYR A 178 7.29 -12.10 -12.08
N ARG A 179 7.70 -11.50 -10.96
CA ARG A 179 8.74 -12.08 -10.12
C ARG A 179 8.12 -12.80 -8.93
N ASP A 180 8.20 -14.12 -8.94
CA ASP A 180 7.66 -15.00 -7.90
C ASP A 180 8.75 -15.72 -7.08
N LYS A 181 10.03 -15.38 -7.35
CA LYS A 181 11.20 -15.92 -6.65
C LYS A 181 12.16 -14.82 -6.22
N TYR A 182 12.85 -15.07 -5.11
CA TYR A 182 13.96 -14.24 -4.64
C TYR A 182 15.27 -14.70 -5.31
N GLU A 183 15.54 -14.18 -6.47
CA GLU A 183 16.73 -14.50 -7.26
C GLU A 183 17.22 -13.29 -8.06
N ALA A 184 18.54 -13.23 -8.32
CA ALA A 184 19.13 -12.17 -9.14
C ALA A 184 18.97 -12.41 -10.65
N ALA A 185 18.42 -13.55 -11.06
CA ALA A 185 18.26 -13.91 -12.47
C ALA A 185 17.36 -12.92 -13.22
N VAL A 186 17.64 -12.70 -14.48
CA VAL A 186 16.76 -11.94 -15.38
C VAL A 186 15.52 -12.79 -15.65
N VAL A 187 14.35 -12.23 -15.34
CA VAL A 187 13.05 -12.85 -15.58
C VAL A 187 12.46 -12.25 -16.84
N GLU A 188 12.04 -13.10 -17.76
CA GLU A 188 11.39 -12.69 -19.00
C GLU A 188 10.06 -11.98 -18.72
N LYS A 189 9.74 -10.99 -19.54
CA LYS A 189 8.43 -10.32 -19.50
C LYS A 189 7.36 -11.31 -19.91
N CYS A 190 6.24 -11.31 -19.22
CA CYS A 190 5.07 -12.12 -19.58
C CYS A 190 3.97 -11.26 -20.20
N THR A 191 3.02 -11.92 -20.85
CA THR A 191 1.85 -11.23 -21.41
C THR A 191 1.01 -10.60 -20.30
N VAL A 192 0.22 -9.58 -20.63
CA VAL A 192 -0.71 -8.97 -19.65
C VAL A 192 -1.66 -10.00 -19.09
N THR A 193 -2.14 -10.93 -19.93
CA THR A 193 -3.03 -12.02 -19.50
C THR A 193 -2.34 -12.94 -18.51
N ASP A 194 -1.15 -13.48 -18.84
CA ASP A 194 -0.41 -14.37 -17.95
C ASP A 194 -0.04 -13.67 -16.63
N PHE A 195 0.28 -12.37 -16.71
CA PHE A 195 0.60 -11.57 -15.53
C PHE A 195 -0.60 -11.51 -14.57
N ILE A 196 -1.81 -11.24 -15.10
CA ILE A 196 -3.05 -11.21 -14.32
C ILE A 196 -3.38 -12.58 -13.73
N GLU A 197 -3.20 -13.66 -14.49
CA GLU A 197 -3.42 -15.01 -13.99
C GLU A 197 -2.50 -15.34 -12.80
N LYS A 198 -1.25 -14.91 -12.84
CA LYS A 198 -0.31 -15.05 -11.71
C LYS A 198 -0.71 -14.19 -10.51
N VAL A 199 -1.19 -12.96 -10.73
CA VAL A 199 -1.76 -12.13 -9.66
C VAL A 199 -2.95 -12.81 -9.00
N LEU A 200 -3.89 -13.34 -9.81
CA LEU A 200 -5.07 -14.06 -9.30
C LEU A 200 -4.68 -15.36 -8.58
N LYS A 201 -3.64 -16.05 -9.03
CA LYS A 201 -3.13 -17.25 -8.36
C LYS A 201 -2.64 -16.95 -6.93
N ASP A 202 -1.88 -15.87 -6.74
CA ASP A 202 -1.43 -15.45 -5.41
C ASP A 202 -2.62 -15.14 -4.49
N LEU A 203 -3.64 -14.44 -5.02
CA LEU A 203 -4.85 -14.13 -4.25
C LEU A 203 -5.66 -15.39 -3.90
N LEU A 204 -5.79 -16.34 -4.82
CA LEU A 204 -6.51 -17.60 -4.58
C LEU A 204 -5.80 -18.48 -3.54
N GLU A 205 -4.46 -18.50 -3.55
CA GLU A 205 -3.68 -19.23 -2.55
C GLU A 205 -3.83 -18.61 -1.15
N ALA A 206 -3.95 -17.31 -1.04
CA ALA A 206 -4.15 -16.59 0.22
C ALA A 206 -5.61 -16.63 0.73
N GLU A 207 -6.58 -16.81 -0.15
CA GLU A 207 -8.02 -16.56 0.11
C GLU A 207 -8.57 -17.39 1.26
N ASP A 208 -8.39 -18.71 1.22
CA ASP A 208 -8.95 -19.61 2.25
C ASP A 208 -8.28 -19.40 3.62
N ILE A 209 -7.00 -19.10 3.63
CA ILE A 209 -6.23 -18.81 4.85
C ILE A 209 -6.78 -17.54 5.52
N LEU A 210 -6.87 -16.44 4.78
CA LEU A 210 -7.38 -15.16 5.31
C LEU A 210 -8.86 -15.28 5.71
N ARG A 211 -9.67 -15.98 4.91
CA ARG A 211 -11.07 -16.22 5.22
C ARG A 211 -11.21 -16.93 6.54
N LYS A 212 -10.52 -18.06 6.76
CA LYS A 212 -10.58 -18.81 8.01
C LYS A 212 -10.09 -17.96 9.19
N PHE A 213 -8.94 -17.31 9.06
CA PHE A 213 -8.39 -16.50 10.13
C PHE A 213 -9.35 -15.38 10.54
N ASP A 214 -9.85 -14.59 9.58
CA ASP A 214 -10.62 -13.38 9.84
C ASP A 214 -12.11 -13.63 10.09
N THR A 215 -12.66 -14.79 9.71
CA THR A 215 -14.11 -15.02 9.76
C THR A 215 -14.54 -16.21 10.60
N GLU A 216 -13.62 -17.14 10.88
CA GLU A 216 -13.90 -18.37 11.63
C GLU A 216 -13.13 -18.40 12.96
N TYR A 217 -11.81 -18.13 12.92
CA TYR A 217 -10.96 -18.24 14.11
C TYR A 217 -10.99 -16.95 14.95
N HIS A 218 -10.85 -15.80 14.33
CA HIS A 218 -10.74 -14.52 15.01
C HIS A 218 -11.67 -13.43 14.43
N PRO A 219 -12.97 -13.71 14.29
CA PRO A 219 -13.92 -12.72 13.76
C PRO A 219 -14.00 -11.45 14.61
N GLU A 220 -13.68 -11.53 15.91
CA GLU A 220 -13.65 -10.41 16.85
C GLU A 220 -12.67 -9.31 16.42
N ALA A 221 -11.61 -9.66 15.71
CA ALA A 221 -10.67 -8.67 15.17
C ALA A 221 -11.27 -7.79 14.04
N MET A 222 -12.40 -8.21 13.49
CA MET A 222 -13.08 -7.56 12.37
C MET A 222 -14.33 -6.78 12.81
N TYR A 223 -14.76 -6.90 14.05
CA TYR A 223 -15.92 -6.17 14.57
C TYR A 223 -15.68 -5.66 16.00
N ALA A 224 -16.53 -4.76 16.46
CA ALA A 224 -16.47 -4.24 17.82
C ALA A 224 -16.78 -5.32 18.87
N SER A 225 -16.02 -5.33 19.95
CA SER A 225 -16.26 -6.21 21.09
C SER A 225 -17.66 -6.05 21.68
N GLN A 226 -18.14 -7.10 22.29
CA GLN A 226 -19.49 -7.42 22.79
C GLN A 226 -20.20 -6.38 23.69
N MET A 227 -19.66 -5.21 23.89
CA MET A 227 -20.19 -4.24 24.86
C MET A 227 -21.35 -3.39 24.34
N TYR A 228 -21.56 -3.34 23.03
CA TYR A 228 -22.64 -2.59 22.38
C TYR A 228 -23.18 -3.35 21.18
N GLU A 229 -24.48 -3.29 20.95
CA GLU A 229 -25.12 -3.75 19.72
C GLU A 229 -24.33 -3.19 18.52
N PRO A 230 -23.81 -4.05 17.63
CA PRO A 230 -22.97 -3.59 16.55
C PRO A 230 -23.78 -2.75 15.55
N THR A 231 -23.59 -1.44 15.59
CA THR A 231 -24.04 -0.59 14.51
C THR A 231 -22.93 -0.53 13.44
N PRO A 232 -23.25 -0.32 12.15
CA PRO A 232 -22.24 -0.19 11.11
C PRO A 232 -21.15 0.82 11.43
N GLU A 233 -21.53 1.90 12.08
CA GLU A 233 -20.68 2.98 12.56
C GLU A 233 -19.63 2.53 13.57
N TRP A 234 -20.02 1.73 14.54
CA TRP A 234 -19.14 1.25 15.59
C TRP A 234 -18.16 0.20 15.07
N ASN A 235 -18.62 -0.76 14.27
CA ASN A 235 -17.77 -1.82 13.72
C ASN A 235 -16.63 -1.28 12.85
N ALA A 236 -16.93 -0.32 11.99
CA ALA A 236 -15.90 0.29 11.15
C ALA A 236 -14.88 1.11 11.95
N ARG A 237 -15.32 1.81 13.02
CA ARG A 237 -14.41 2.53 13.93
C ARG A 237 -13.48 1.59 14.67
N TYR A 238 -13.98 0.47 15.16
CA TYR A 238 -13.16 -0.46 15.95
C TYR A 238 -12.09 -1.17 15.14
N ARG A 239 -12.29 -1.38 13.84
CA ARG A 239 -11.24 -1.90 12.97
C ARG A 239 -10.00 -1.00 12.91
N PHE A 240 -10.16 0.31 13.15
CA PHE A 240 -9.10 1.31 13.13
C PHE A 240 -8.57 1.71 14.51
N ASN A 241 -9.19 1.25 15.57
CA ASN A 241 -8.81 1.54 16.94
C ASN A 241 -8.00 0.37 17.55
N SER A 242 -7.30 0.66 18.64
CA SER A 242 -6.64 -0.33 19.50
C SER A 242 -7.58 -1.42 20.03
N GLY A 243 -8.89 -1.29 19.83
CA GLY A 243 -9.88 -2.29 20.20
C GLY A 243 -10.05 -3.44 19.19
N SER A 244 -9.46 -3.36 18.01
CA SER A 244 -9.42 -4.50 17.08
C SER A 244 -8.22 -5.39 17.39
N TYR A 245 -8.15 -5.87 18.62
CA TYR A 245 -7.15 -6.86 19.05
C TYR A 245 -7.81 -8.22 19.21
N ILE A 246 -7.02 -9.24 19.03
CA ILE A 246 -7.41 -10.62 19.29
C ILE A 246 -7.01 -10.89 20.73
N ASP A 247 -7.99 -11.26 21.56
CA ASP A 247 -7.73 -11.62 22.94
C ASP A 247 -6.70 -12.75 22.98
N ASP A 248 -5.76 -12.67 23.92
CA ASP A 248 -4.66 -13.63 24.11
C ASP A 248 -3.59 -13.68 23.01
N MET A 249 -3.68 -12.84 21.98
CA MET A 249 -2.62 -12.70 20.97
C MET A 249 -1.87 -11.37 21.11
N GLY A 250 -0.58 -11.38 20.85
CA GLY A 250 0.31 -10.23 21.03
C GLY A 250 0.08 -9.08 20.05
N ALA A 251 0.78 -7.97 20.28
CA ALA A 251 0.63 -6.72 19.53
C ALA A 251 0.81 -6.84 17.99
N PHE A 252 1.44 -7.89 17.50
CA PHE A 252 1.55 -8.15 16.06
C PHE A 252 0.19 -8.32 15.38
N PHE A 253 -0.79 -8.86 16.08
CA PHE A 253 -2.14 -9.13 15.57
C PHE A 253 -3.10 -7.95 15.75
N TRP A 254 -2.66 -6.88 16.46
CA TRP A 254 -3.46 -5.69 16.61
C TRP A 254 -3.68 -4.99 15.27
N TYR A 255 -4.75 -4.23 15.16
CA TYR A 255 -5.16 -3.54 13.93
C TYR A 255 -5.42 -4.47 12.74
N ARG A 256 -5.82 -5.73 13.02
CA ARG A 256 -6.13 -6.70 11.97
C ARG A 256 -7.12 -6.16 10.94
N GLY A 257 -8.08 -5.35 11.37
CA GLY A 257 -9.09 -4.74 10.50
C GLY A 257 -8.56 -3.78 9.43
N ILE A 258 -7.32 -3.28 9.57
CA ILE A 258 -6.69 -2.39 8.57
C ILE A 258 -5.50 -3.02 7.85
N ARG A 259 -4.92 -4.10 8.38
CA ARG A 259 -3.91 -4.89 7.68
C ARG A 259 -4.55 -5.58 6.47
N PHE A 260 -3.74 -6.24 5.63
CA PHE A 260 -4.30 -6.98 4.50
C PHE A 260 -5.11 -8.18 5.01
N ASN A 261 -6.41 -8.00 5.09
CA ASN A 261 -7.39 -8.96 5.61
C ASN A 261 -8.24 -9.56 4.49
N TYR A 262 -9.13 -10.48 4.84
CA TYR A 262 -10.00 -11.13 3.86
C TYR A 262 -10.89 -10.16 3.07
N LEU A 263 -11.39 -9.09 3.71
CA LEU A 263 -12.22 -8.10 3.03
C LEU A 263 -11.40 -7.28 2.01
N ALA A 264 -10.14 -6.98 2.36
CA ALA A 264 -9.20 -6.35 1.45
C ALA A 264 -8.88 -7.25 0.24
N LEU A 265 -8.71 -8.56 0.48
CA LEU A 265 -8.52 -9.55 -0.58
C LEU A 265 -9.70 -9.58 -1.54
N LEU A 266 -10.94 -9.67 -1.04
CA LEU A 266 -12.14 -9.63 -1.88
C LEU A 266 -12.22 -8.35 -2.71
N GLY A 267 -11.91 -7.20 -2.10
CA GLY A 267 -11.86 -5.90 -2.81
C GLY A 267 -10.81 -5.87 -3.92
N LEU A 268 -9.61 -6.37 -3.64
CA LEU A 268 -8.54 -6.44 -4.64
C LEU A 268 -8.88 -7.46 -5.74
N LYS A 269 -9.39 -8.64 -5.39
CA LYS A 269 -9.83 -9.66 -6.34
C LYS A 269 -10.89 -9.11 -7.30
N ALA A 270 -11.89 -8.40 -6.80
CA ALA A 270 -12.90 -7.75 -7.64
C ALA A 270 -12.26 -6.75 -8.61
N ARG A 271 -11.34 -5.89 -8.14
CA ARG A 271 -10.61 -4.91 -8.98
C ARG A 271 -9.78 -5.59 -10.07
N VAL A 272 -9.02 -6.63 -9.72
CA VAL A 272 -8.20 -7.39 -10.67
C VAL A 272 -9.09 -8.05 -11.73
N CYS A 273 -10.18 -8.70 -11.31
CA CYS A 273 -11.12 -9.36 -12.23
C CYS A 273 -11.83 -8.39 -13.18
N ILE A 274 -12.20 -7.19 -12.72
CA ILE A 274 -12.75 -6.14 -13.61
C ILE A 274 -11.70 -5.70 -14.64
N TYR A 275 -10.47 -5.48 -14.19
CA TYR A 275 -9.37 -5.08 -15.08
C TYR A 275 -9.00 -6.17 -16.09
N ALA A 276 -9.10 -7.44 -15.68
CA ALA A 276 -8.86 -8.60 -16.53
C ALA A 276 -9.85 -8.71 -17.72
N GLY A 277 -11.06 -8.17 -17.55
CA GLY A 277 -12.04 -8.10 -18.63
C GLY A 277 -13.19 -9.11 -18.53
N PRO A 278 -14.02 -9.24 -19.60
CA PRO A 278 -15.31 -9.92 -19.54
C PRO A 278 -15.28 -11.38 -19.05
N ALA A 279 -14.22 -12.13 -19.36
CA ALA A 279 -14.08 -13.53 -18.92
C ALA A 279 -14.04 -13.65 -17.36
N TYR A 280 -13.67 -12.59 -16.66
CA TYR A 280 -13.51 -12.56 -15.20
C TYR A 280 -14.64 -11.80 -14.47
N TYR A 281 -15.60 -11.19 -15.19
CA TYR A 281 -16.66 -10.38 -14.55
C TYR A 281 -17.50 -11.16 -13.56
N LYS A 282 -17.73 -12.47 -13.81
CA LYS A 282 -18.44 -13.31 -12.84
C LYS A 282 -17.68 -13.46 -11.51
N ASN A 283 -16.36 -13.55 -11.57
CA ASN A 283 -15.52 -13.64 -10.37
C ASN A 283 -15.51 -12.30 -9.63
N ALA A 284 -15.47 -11.18 -10.37
CA ALA A 284 -15.59 -9.84 -9.79
C ALA A 284 -16.94 -9.65 -9.07
N GLU A 285 -18.03 -10.04 -9.74
CA GLU A 285 -19.39 -9.99 -9.19
C GLU A 285 -19.51 -10.82 -7.91
N THR A 286 -18.95 -12.04 -7.90
CA THR A 286 -18.99 -12.93 -6.74
C THR A 286 -18.28 -12.29 -5.54
N ALA A 287 -17.04 -11.81 -5.71
CA ALA A 287 -16.30 -11.16 -4.65
C ALA A 287 -16.99 -9.87 -4.14
N ALA A 288 -17.49 -9.04 -5.05
CA ALA A 288 -18.19 -7.82 -4.69
C ALA A 288 -19.52 -8.09 -3.96
N LYS A 289 -20.29 -9.11 -4.40
CA LYS A 289 -21.52 -9.53 -3.73
C LYS A 289 -21.27 -10.09 -2.35
N GLU A 290 -20.20 -10.82 -2.15
CA GLU A 290 -19.82 -11.31 -0.82
C GLU A 290 -19.50 -10.15 0.12
N LEU A 291 -18.68 -9.19 -0.32
CA LEU A 291 -18.41 -7.98 0.46
C LEU A 291 -19.70 -7.25 0.82
N TYR A 292 -20.57 -7.03 -0.14
CA TYR A 292 -21.78 -6.25 0.05
C TYR A 292 -22.83 -7.01 0.87
N ASN A 293 -23.22 -8.21 0.47
CA ASN A 293 -24.32 -8.93 1.10
C ASN A 293 -23.95 -9.47 2.48
N THR A 294 -22.73 -10.05 2.60
CA THR A 294 -22.31 -10.69 3.85
C THR A 294 -21.75 -9.66 4.82
N TYR A 295 -20.75 -8.88 4.39
CA TYR A 295 -19.98 -8.07 5.33
C TYR A 295 -20.53 -6.66 5.52
N TYR A 296 -21.23 -6.09 4.56
CA TYR A 296 -21.91 -4.83 4.73
C TYR A 296 -23.35 -5.03 5.26
N GLN A 297 -24.20 -5.80 4.56
CA GLN A 297 -25.62 -5.89 4.94
C GLN A 297 -25.87 -6.78 6.14
N GLN A 298 -25.30 -7.99 6.20
CA GLN A 298 -25.62 -8.97 7.25
C GLN A 298 -24.74 -8.79 8.50
N LYS A 299 -23.39 -8.84 8.34
CA LYS A 299 -22.44 -8.79 9.47
C LYS A 299 -22.14 -7.36 9.92
N ARG A 300 -22.33 -6.37 9.05
CA ARG A 300 -22.03 -4.95 9.31
C ARG A 300 -20.59 -4.68 9.75
N TRP A 301 -19.65 -5.45 9.22
CA TRP A 301 -18.22 -5.27 9.50
C TRP A 301 -17.60 -4.12 8.73
N ILE A 302 -18.19 -3.75 7.61
CA ILE A 302 -17.87 -2.56 6.82
C ILE A 302 -19.13 -1.71 6.66
N GLY A 303 -18.96 -0.43 6.42
CA GLY A 303 -20.05 0.50 6.20
C GLY A 303 -19.68 1.57 5.20
N PHE A 304 -20.66 2.33 4.73
CA PHE A 304 -20.40 3.59 4.05
C PHE A 304 -20.42 4.71 5.07
N THR A 305 -19.53 5.68 4.91
CA THR A 305 -19.48 6.84 5.79
C THR A 305 -20.75 7.65 5.62
N GLU A 306 -21.52 7.79 6.71
CA GLU A 306 -22.76 8.53 6.70
C GLU A 306 -22.53 10.05 6.57
N GLY A 307 -23.50 10.74 5.95
CA GLY A 307 -23.43 12.17 5.73
C GLY A 307 -23.19 12.97 7.02
N GLU A 308 -23.78 12.57 8.15
CA GLU A 308 -23.61 13.20 9.45
C GLU A 308 -22.15 13.21 9.91
N ASN A 309 -21.41 12.14 9.67
CA ASN A 309 -19.99 12.05 10.04
C ASN A 309 -19.09 12.93 9.17
N ILE A 310 -19.54 13.28 7.97
CA ILE A 310 -18.83 14.17 7.05
C ILE A 310 -19.22 15.63 7.31
N THR A 311 -20.46 15.89 7.67
CA THR A 311 -21.03 17.25 7.80
C THR A 311 -20.80 17.93 9.14
N CYS A 312 -20.29 17.22 10.15
CA CYS A 312 -19.95 17.81 11.45
C CYS A 312 -18.85 18.90 11.30
N ASN A 313 -18.62 19.66 12.36
CA ASN A 313 -17.60 20.72 12.32
C ASN A 313 -16.20 20.16 12.04
N LEU A 314 -15.28 21.04 11.57
CA LEU A 314 -13.92 20.65 11.16
C LEU A 314 -13.17 19.80 12.21
N ASN A 315 -13.40 20.06 13.50
CA ASN A 315 -12.67 19.39 14.59
C ASN A 315 -13.17 17.97 14.86
N SER A 316 -14.41 17.67 14.47
CA SER A 316 -15.05 16.36 14.67
C SER A 316 -15.34 15.61 13.35
N ARG A 317 -14.99 16.22 12.22
CA ARG A 317 -15.26 15.68 10.89
C ARG A 317 -14.42 14.44 10.59
N TYR A 318 -15.07 13.42 10.06
CA TYR A 318 -14.45 12.14 9.69
C TYR A 318 -13.80 12.24 8.30
N THR A 319 -12.70 12.97 8.19
CA THR A 319 -12.01 13.18 6.90
C THR A 319 -11.35 11.90 6.37
N LYS A 320 -11.05 10.94 7.25
CA LYS A 320 -10.42 9.67 6.86
C LYS A 320 -11.40 8.69 6.21
N VAL A 321 -12.73 8.91 6.34
CA VAL A 321 -13.78 7.99 5.83
C VAL A 321 -13.49 6.52 6.16
N SER A 322 -13.13 6.26 7.42
CA SER A 322 -12.60 4.96 7.87
C SER A 322 -13.57 3.79 7.65
N HIS A 323 -14.88 4.06 7.59
CA HIS A 323 -15.90 3.05 7.33
C HIS A 323 -15.74 2.38 5.97
N ASP A 324 -15.26 3.15 4.97
CA ASP A 324 -15.13 2.72 3.58
C ASP A 324 -13.78 2.03 3.29
N ILE A 325 -12.83 2.05 4.26
CA ILE A 325 -11.49 1.54 4.05
C ILE A 325 -11.46 0.03 4.34
N LEU A 326 -11.07 -0.78 3.35
CA LEU A 326 -10.85 -2.21 3.48
C LEU A 326 -9.41 -2.54 3.89
N PHE A 327 -8.47 -1.72 3.46
CA PHE A 327 -7.04 -1.86 3.70
C PHE A 327 -6.40 -0.49 3.86
N GLY A 328 -5.48 -0.35 4.82
CA GLY A 328 -4.76 0.89 5.08
C GLY A 328 -3.28 0.67 5.37
N LEU A 329 -2.46 1.60 4.95
CA LEU A 329 -1.04 1.68 5.30
C LEU A 329 -0.83 2.85 6.25
N TYR A 330 -0.08 2.61 7.31
CA TYR A 330 0.25 3.64 8.28
C TYR A 330 1.55 4.37 7.90
N LYS A 331 1.47 5.69 7.81
CA LYS A 331 2.64 6.57 7.71
C LYS A 331 2.52 7.68 8.74
N LYS A 332 3.40 7.68 9.73
CA LYS A 332 3.37 8.64 10.86
C LYS A 332 3.34 10.10 10.41
N GLN A 333 4.09 10.44 9.38
CA GLN A 333 4.25 11.81 8.89
C GLN A 333 3.32 12.17 7.72
N LEU A 334 2.39 11.30 7.32
CA LEU A 334 1.55 11.52 6.13
C LEU A 334 0.85 12.87 6.13
N ALA A 335 0.25 13.26 7.25
CA ALA A 335 -0.47 14.51 7.36
C ALA A 335 0.46 15.73 7.24
N THR A 336 1.60 15.70 7.90
CA THR A 336 2.61 16.76 7.85
C THR A 336 3.21 16.89 6.45
N ASP A 337 3.56 15.76 5.82
CA ASP A 337 4.11 15.74 4.46
C ASP A 337 3.11 16.27 3.44
N TYR A 338 1.84 15.90 3.59
CA TYR A 338 0.78 16.40 2.74
C TYR A 338 0.54 17.91 2.95
N GLU A 339 0.47 18.37 4.21
CA GLU A 339 0.31 19.78 4.55
C GLU A 339 1.45 20.61 3.96
N GLN A 340 2.69 20.14 4.10
CA GLN A 340 3.85 20.79 3.51
C GLN A 340 3.80 20.80 1.98
N ALA A 341 3.32 19.74 1.36
CA ALA A 341 3.14 19.68 -0.09
C ALA A 341 2.06 20.66 -0.59
N VAL A 342 0.98 20.84 0.19
CA VAL A 342 -0.12 21.75 -0.16
C VAL A 342 0.26 23.22 0.04
N TRP A 343 0.92 23.55 1.16
CA TRP A 343 1.14 24.94 1.56
C TRP A 343 2.61 25.39 1.42
N GLY A 344 3.57 24.46 1.31
CA GLY A 344 5.00 24.76 1.36
C GLY A 344 5.49 25.02 2.79
N SER A 345 6.68 25.60 2.91
CA SER A 345 7.33 25.87 4.20
C SER A 345 6.69 27.04 4.97
N SER A 346 5.74 27.76 4.39
CA SER A 346 5.09 28.91 4.99
C SER A 346 3.61 28.59 5.26
N SER A 347 3.24 28.44 6.51
CA SER A 347 1.86 28.28 6.96
C SER A 347 0.96 29.51 6.67
N SER A 348 1.53 30.60 6.17
CA SER A 348 0.83 31.82 5.77
C SER A 348 0.57 31.95 4.27
N SER A 349 0.86 30.89 3.48
CA SER A 349 0.60 30.94 2.03
C SER A 349 -0.90 30.81 1.79
N SER A 350 -1.47 31.88 1.23
CA SER A 350 -2.86 31.90 0.78
C SER A 350 -3.10 31.06 -0.49
N THR A 351 -2.05 30.45 -1.04
CA THR A 351 -2.07 29.81 -2.35
C THR A 351 -1.63 28.34 -2.26
N THR A 352 -2.53 27.41 -2.58
CA THR A 352 -2.18 25.98 -2.60
C THR A 352 -1.24 25.61 -3.74
N ARG A 353 -0.28 24.72 -3.46
CA ARG A 353 0.64 24.14 -4.46
C ARG A 353 0.10 22.88 -5.13
N LEU A 354 -1.00 22.29 -4.60
CA LEU A 354 -1.69 21.15 -5.16
C LEU A 354 -3.17 21.49 -5.45
N PRO A 355 -3.43 22.46 -6.35
CA PRO A 355 -4.79 22.84 -6.69
C PRO A 355 -5.49 21.72 -7.47
N LEU A 356 -6.70 21.37 -7.04
CA LEU A 356 -7.53 20.39 -7.73
C LEU A 356 -8.09 20.98 -9.04
N ALA A 357 -8.20 20.13 -10.07
CA ALA A 357 -8.76 20.49 -11.36
C ALA A 357 -10.27 20.23 -11.43
N ASN A 358 -10.95 20.98 -12.27
CA ASN A 358 -12.33 20.73 -12.71
C ASN A 358 -13.39 20.59 -11.60
N ILE A 359 -13.11 21.06 -10.39
CA ILE A 359 -14.04 20.89 -9.24
C ILE A 359 -15.45 21.43 -9.55
N PRO A 360 -15.64 22.64 -10.13
CA PRO A 360 -16.99 23.11 -10.43
C PRO A 360 -17.77 22.24 -11.41
N SER A 361 -17.09 21.59 -12.37
CA SER A 361 -17.76 20.72 -13.36
C SER A 361 -18.00 19.30 -12.84
N LEU A 362 -17.12 18.80 -11.97
CA LEU A 362 -17.27 17.47 -11.36
C LEU A 362 -18.42 17.42 -10.35
N PHE A 363 -18.70 18.54 -9.70
CA PHE A 363 -19.72 18.67 -8.66
C PHE A 363 -20.80 19.69 -9.07
N ALA A 364 -21.05 19.85 -10.37
CA ALA A 364 -22.11 20.72 -10.85
C ALA A 364 -23.45 20.28 -10.23
N SER A 365 -24.13 21.22 -9.55
CA SER A 365 -25.50 21.00 -9.10
C SER A 365 -26.38 20.73 -10.31
N ASP A 366 -27.38 19.87 -10.15
CA ASP A 366 -28.49 19.87 -11.08
C ASP A 366 -29.12 21.28 -11.11
N ASN A 367 -29.82 21.60 -12.19
CA ASN A 367 -30.46 22.94 -12.37
C ASN A 367 -31.49 23.27 -11.29
N THR A 368 -31.74 22.39 -10.34
CA THR A 368 -32.69 22.58 -9.22
C THR A 368 -32.03 23.12 -7.94
N GLY A 369 -30.69 23.11 -7.88
CA GLY A 369 -29.94 23.62 -6.71
C GLY A 369 -30.13 22.80 -5.43
N VAL A 370 -30.76 21.65 -5.50
CA VAL A 370 -31.19 20.84 -4.34
C VAL A 370 -30.13 19.81 -3.92
N TYR A 371 -29.26 19.38 -4.82
CA TYR A 371 -28.22 18.41 -4.48
C TYR A 371 -26.86 19.08 -4.27
N THR A 372 -26.48 19.25 -3.02
CA THR A 372 -25.09 19.56 -2.67
C THR A 372 -24.36 18.26 -2.40
N ASP A 373 -23.34 17.95 -3.22
CA ASP A 373 -22.46 16.82 -2.93
C ASP A 373 -21.68 17.09 -1.63
N TYR A 374 -21.87 16.26 -0.62
CA TYR A 374 -21.21 16.41 0.67
C TYR A 374 -19.67 16.42 0.56
N ARG A 375 -19.11 15.73 -0.44
CA ARG A 375 -17.66 15.75 -0.69
C ARG A 375 -17.18 17.13 -1.08
N LEU A 376 -17.92 17.85 -1.93
CA LEU A 376 -17.59 19.21 -2.30
C LEU A 376 -17.61 20.15 -1.08
N THR A 377 -18.65 20.05 -0.28
CA THR A 377 -18.88 20.97 0.85
C THR A 377 -17.92 20.71 2.02
N TYR A 378 -17.58 19.45 2.29
CA TYR A 378 -16.93 19.09 3.53
C TYR A 378 -15.56 18.43 3.40
N LEU A 379 -15.23 17.85 2.23
CA LEU A 379 -13.95 17.21 1.99
C LEU A 379 -13.02 17.99 1.02
N ILE A 380 -13.50 19.10 0.49
CA ILE A 380 -12.72 20.00 -0.37
C ILE A 380 -12.64 21.36 0.29
N GLY A 381 -11.41 21.83 0.50
CA GLY A 381 -11.11 23.17 0.98
C GLY A 381 -10.97 24.16 -0.17
N THR A 382 -11.19 25.44 0.12
CA THR A 382 -10.98 26.54 -0.82
C THR A 382 -10.02 27.55 -0.20
N THR A 383 -9.20 28.19 -1.04
CA THR A 383 -8.38 29.33 -0.62
C THR A 383 -9.20 30.63 -0.71
N ASN A 384 -8.92 31.59 0.17
CA ASN A 384 -9.69 32.84 0.29
C ASN A 384 -9.42 33.89 -0.81
N GLU A 385 -8.73 33.56 -1.89
CA GLU A 385 -8.35 34.51 -2.91
C GLU A 385 -9.30 34.52 -4.12
N THR A 386 -9.28 35.61 -4.87
CA THR A 386 -10.10 35.91 -6.05
C THR A 386 -10.06 34.87 -7.18
N GLN A 387 -9.18 33.90 -7.11
CA GLN A 387 -9.22 32.69 -7.90
C GLN A 387 -9.31 31.49 -6.95
N SER A 388 -10.53 31.04 -6.68
CA SER A 388 -10.81 29.90 -5.81
C SER A 388 -10.02 28.67 -6.25
N LYS A 389 -8.93 28.37 -5.54
CA LYS A 389 -8.19 27.14 -5.72
C LYS A 389 -8.71 26.13 -4.71
N TYR A 390 -9.07 24.96 -5.22
CA TYR A 390 -9.59 23.85 -4.43
C TYR A 390 -8.45 22.90 -4.04
N TYR A 391 -8.52 22.33 -2.84
CA TYR A 391 -7.60 21.29 -2.36
C TYR A 391 -8.35 20.25 -1.55
N THR A 392 -7.83 19.02 -1.48
CA THR A 392 -8.50 17.98 -0.70
C THR A 392 -8.17 18.08 0.80
N LEU A 393 -9.16 17.83 1.63
CA LEU A 393 -9.03 17.72 3.10
C LEU A 393 -8.77 16.28 3.55
N LYS A 394 -8.78 15.30 2.64
CA LYS A 394 -8.68 13.87 2.95
C LYS A 394 -7.45 13.51 3.81
N TYR A 395 -6.34 14.20 3.62
CA TYR A 395 -5.08 13.91 4.30
C TYR A 395 -4.76 14.93 5.41
N ASN A 396 -5.65 15.86 5.69
CA ASN A 396 -5.43 16.82 6.76
C ASN A 396 -5.42 16.10 8.12
N PRO A 397 -4.54 16.53 9.05
CA PRO A 397 -4.54 16.00 10.39
C PRO A 397 -5.89 16.32 11.04
N CYS A 398 -6.59 15.30 11.51
CA CYS A 398 -7.70 15.52 12.41
C CYS A 398 -7.10 15.88 13.78
N LEU A 399 -7.35 17.07 14.28
CA LEU A 399 -6.81 17.59 15.53
C LEU A 399 -7.15 16.72 16.77
N LEU A 400 -8.06 15.76 16.64
CA LEU A 400 -8.52 14.89 17.73
C LEU A 400 -8.02 13.45 17.69
N TYR A 401 -7.32 13.03 16.61
CA TYR A 401 -6.77 11.68 16.52
C TYR A 401 -5.38 11.72 15.88
N THR A 402 -4.40 12.16 16.64
CA THR A 402 -3.09 11.52 16.54
C THR A 402 -3.34 10.06 16.86
N SER A 403 -3.15 9.15 15.88
CA SER A 403 -3.12 7.72 16.20
C SER A 403 -2.25 7.56 17.43
N PRO A 404 -2.73 6.92 18.51
CA PRO A 404 -1.86 6.68 19.65
C PRO A 404 -0.62 5.98 19.11
N SER A 405 0.54 6.50 19.48
CA SER A 405 1.78 5.81 19.26
C SER A 405 1.64 4.42 19.90
N PRO A 406 2.14 3.35 19.30
CA PRO A 406 2.18 2.04 19.95
C PRO A 406 2.90 2.05 21.31
N ARG A 407 3.29 3.20 21.81
CA ARG A 407 4.03 3.44 23.08
C ARG A 407 3.31 4.35 24.07
N ASP A 408 2.11 4.87 23.73
CA ASP A 408 1.35 5.70 24.69
C ASP A 408 0.25 4.86 25.37
#